data_4d8041d3a568ba3b367ae577722a5a02
#
_entry.id   4d8041d3a568ba3b367ae577722a5a02
#
_cell.length_a   1.000
_cell.length_b   1.000
_cell.length_c   1.000
_cell.angle_alpha   90.00
_cell.angle_beta   90.00
_cell.angle_gamma   90.00
#
_symmetry.space_group_name_H-M   'P 1'
#
loop_
_entity.id
_entity.type
_entity.pdbx_description
1 polymer ?
#
loop_
_entity_poly.entity_id
_entity_poly.type
_entity_poly.pdbx_seq_one_letter_code
_entity_poly.pdbx_strand_id
1 'polypeptide(L)'
;MFTDLLVIVVYFLAIFCIGIYAGRRQNSLTDYALGNRSLPWWAILASILAAEISAATFLGAPGEGYHTRNFTYAQLCIGTILGRIIVGKLFLKPYYDYKVVSIYEYLEKRFGLLTRRTASMVFLVSRVLASGTRLYFAGILLVIAYQFMTDTTADANQIVLLYIAALVVISIATTIYTAIGGLKAVVWTDVLQAVVLGVSMLSALWVLFSHIPGGWNSISAAMNGGDDWKFFSWGTKEGLDFLQQCAHVLGQEYTVWAAFLGATFITMATHGTDQDMVQRMLAAKSSKAGTRAVIVSGLLDFPIVIVFLFTGILLYVFYQYNPASLPADTPQLHVFPYFIIHELPNGIRGLLIAGLLATAMGSLSTALNSLATTATKDWYQGVFKPEATERQLLRCVRWGTAGFSLLLILVGSITAWYVVHHPEVRIIQIALGIFGYTYGSLLGIFLLGMLTRTRGNDSGNIIAMAAGFLVIALLTELIPLPADWRQYIPEIAFPWRVTIGPLVTFAVVVGFRRRHISAR
;
A
#
# COMPACT_ATOMS: atom_id res chain seq x y z
N MET A 1 -26.63 17.11 2.52
CA MET A 1 -25.67 17.67 1.57
C MET A 1 -24.86 18.85 2.14
N PHE A 2 -25.46 19.92 2.67
CA PHE A 2 -24.67 21.03 3.24
C PHE A 2 -23.74 20.58 4.38
N THR A 3 -24.23 19.77 5.30
CA THR A 3 -23.44 19.18 6.40
C THR A 3 -22.31 18.28 5.92
N ASP A 4 -22.51 17.50 4.85
CA ASP A 4 -21.47 16.65 4.27
C ASP A 4 -20.33 17.49 3.69
N LEU A 5 -20.70 18.53 2.94
CA LEU A 5 -19.72 19.48 2.39
C LEU A 5 -18.96 20.23 3.50
N LEU A 6 -19.66 20.64 4.56
CA LEU A 6 -19.04 21.29 5.71
C LEU A 6 -17.98 20.39 6.37
N VAL A 7 -18.30 19.10 6.60
CA VAL A 7 -17.35 18.13 7.17
C VAL A 7 -16.11 17.98 6.28
N ILE A 8 -16.28 17.85 4.97
CA ILE A 8 -15.20 17.73 4.00
C ILE A 8 -14.33 19.00 4.00
N VAL A 9 -14.93 20.19 3.99
CA VAL A 9 -14.21 21.47 4.01
C VAL A 9 -13.42 21.62 5.31
N VAL A 10 -14.02 21.30 6.46
CA VAL A 10 -13.32 21.34 7.77
C VAL A 10 -12.13 20.37 7.78
N TYR A 11 -12.30 19.16 7.22
CA TYR A 11 -11.22 18.21 7.08
C TYR A 11 -10.05 18.78 6.24
N PHE A 12 -10.32 19.33 5.05
CA PHE A 12 -9.29 19.93 4.22
C PHE A 12 -8.59 21.10 4.89
N LEU A 13 -9.33 22.01 5.53
CA LEU A 13 -8.76 23.11 6.28
C LEU A 13 -7.82 22.63 7.39
N ALA A 14 -8.22 21.61 8.15
CA ALA A 14 -7.40 21.02 9.20
C ALA A 14 -6.10 20.43 8.63
N ILE A 15 -6.18 19.66 7.54
CA ILE A 15 -5.01 19.09 6.85
C ILE A 15 -4.04 20.18 6.38
N PHE A 16 -4.54 21.24 5.72
CA PHE A 16 -3.70 22.32 5.26
C PHE A 16 -3.06 23.10 6.41
N CYS A 17 -3.83 23.41 7.46
CA CYS A 17 -3.30 24.10 8.64
C CYS A 17 -2.19 23.28 9.31
N ILE A 18 -2.41 21.98 9.54
CA ILE A 18 -1.42 21.08 10.16
C ILE A 18 -0.20 20.94 9.24
N GLY A 19 -0.40 20.69 7.95
CA GLY A 19 0.67 20.50 6.99
C GLY A 19 1.59 21.71 6.86
N ILE A 20 1.02 22.91 6.74
CA ILE A 20 1.78 24.16 6.65
C ILE A 20 2.48 24.46 7.98
N TYR A 21 1.79 24.30 9.11
CA TYR A 21 2.37 24.58 10.43
C TYR A 21 3.54 23.64 10.75
N ALA A 22 3.37 22.33 10.55
CA ALA A 22 4.39 21.32 10.84
C ALA A 22 5.59 21.42 9.89
N GLY A 23 5.36 21.89 8.65
CA GLY A 23 6.40 22.03 7.62
C GLY A 23 7.23 23.29 7.68
N ARG A 24 6.97 24.19 8.63
CA ARG A 24 7.75 25.44 8.78
C ARG A 24 9.21 25.15 9.14
N ARG A 25 10.15 25.88 8.50
CA ARG A 25 11.59 25.88 8.81
C ARG A 25 12.33 24.59 8.46
N GLN A 26 12.28 24.20 7.18
CA GLN A 26 13.16 23.16 6.66
C GLN A 26 14.44 23.77 6.09
N ASN A 27 15.59 23.32 6.60
CA ASN A 27 16.89 23.88 6.25
C ASN A 27 17.77 22.91 5.45
N SER A 28 17.44 21.62 5.42
CA SER A 28 18.23 20.58 4.74
C SER A 28 17.34 19.50 4.13
N LEU A 29 17.90 18.72 3.19
CA LEU A 29 17.26 17.55 2.64
C LEU A 29 16.94 16.51 3.74
N THR A 30 17.83 16.36 4.73
CA THR A 30 17.61 15.45 5.87
C THR A 30 16.42 15.90 6.73
N ASP A 31 16.25 17.22 6.92
CA ASP A 31 15.08 17.74 7.65
C ASP A 31 13.78 17.50 6.86
N TYR A 32 13.81 17.75 5.54
CA TYR A 32 12.69 17.46 4.65
C TYR A 32 12.31 15.98 4.63
N ALA A 33 13.30 15.12 4.44
CA ALA A 33 13.11 13.68 4.21
C ALA A 33 12.88 12.88 5.50
N LEU A 34 13.50 13.27 6.63
CA LEU A 34 13.51 12.49 7.87
C LEU A 34 13.02 13.29 9.08
N GLY A 35 12.57 14.52 8.89
CA GLY A 35 12.12 15.37 10.00
C GLY A 35 13.16 15.53 11.10
N ASN A 36 14.45 15.55 10.77
CA ASN A 36 15.58 15.54 11.71
C ASN A 36 15.55 14.38 12.71
N ARG A 37 14.88 13.27 12.39
CA ARG A 37 14.71 12.10 13.28
C ARG A 37 14.18 12.49 14.67
N SER A 38 13.20 13.40 14.70
CA SER A 38 12.70 14.00 15.94
C SER A 38 11.29 13.53 16.31
N LEU A 39 10.64 12.74 15.44
CA LEU A 39 9.24 12.40 15.59
C LEU A 39 9.02 11.31 16.67
N PRO A 40 7.95 11.41 17.46
CA PRO A 40 7.63 10.43 18.48
C PRO A 40 7.10 9.13 17.84
N TRP A 41 7.39 7.99 18.49
CA TRP A 41 7.04 6.67 17.96
C TRP A 41 5.54 6.49 17.67
N TRP A 42 4.65 7.07 18.46
CA TRP A 42 3.20 6.98 18.27
C TRP A 42 2.71 7.76 17.04
N ALA A 43 3.36 8.88 16.70
CA ALA A 43 3.04 9.61 15.46
C ALA A 43 3.52 8.82 14.23
N ILE A 44 4.70 8.18 14.31
CA ILE A 44 5.18 7.25 13.29
C ILE A 44 4.23 6.06 13.14
N LEU A 45 3.75 5.48 14.25
CA LEU A 45 2.75 4.43 14.26
C LEU A 45 1.48 4.85 13.49
N ALA A 46 0.91 6.00 13.83
CA ALA A 46 -0.28 6.52 13.15
C ALA A 46 -0.02 6.76 11.65
N SER A 47 1.17 7.27 11.31
CA SER A 47 1.58 7.50 9.92
C SER A 47 1.74 6.19 9.15
N ILE A 48 2.29 5.12 9.75
CA ILE A 48 2.35 3.80 9.13
C ILE A 48 0.94 3.30 8.82
N LEU A 49 0.02 3.33 9.79
CA LEU A 49 -1.36 2.89 9.62
C LEU A 49 -2.10 3.68 8.54
N ALA A 50 -1.98 5.01 8.54
CA ALA A 50 -2.63 5.88 7.55
C ALA A 50 -2.11 5.63 6.12
N ALA A 51 -0.86 5.23 5.98
CA ALA A 51 -0.26 4.94 4.68
C ALA A 51 -0.59 3.54 4.14
N GLU A 52 -0.74 2.57 5.02
CA GLU A 52 -1.07 1.20 4.64
C GLU A 52 -2.53 1.06 4.24
N ILE A 53 -3.42 1.69 5.00
CA ILE A 53 -4.85 1.67 4.70
C ILE A 53 -5.09 2.63 3.54
N SER A 54 -4.96 2.12 2.32
CA SER A 54 -5.25 2.87 1.10
C SER A 54 -6.76 2.89 0.80
N ALA A 55 -7.16 3.73 -0.17
CA ALA A 55 -8.53 3.73 -0.68
C ALA A 55 -8.97 2.34 -1.18
N ALA A 56 -8.05 1.56 -1.78
CA ALA A 56 -8.32 0.19 -2.18
C ALA A 56 -8.66 -0.72 -0.98
N THR A 57 -7.98 -0.56 0.16
CA THR A 57 -8.28 -1.30 1.40
C THR A 57 -9.59 -0.84 2.01
N PHE A 58 -9.82 0.48 2.05
CA PHE A 58 -11.04 1.07 2.61
C PHE A 58 -12.31 0.58 1.91
N LEU A 59 -12.26 0.44 0.59
CA LEU A 59 -13.38 -0.05 -0.20
C LEU A 59 -13.38 -1.58 -0.36
N GLY A 60 -12.20 -2.16 -0.55
CA GLY A 60 -12.04 -3.57 -0.90
C GLY A 60 -12.22 -4.52 0.28
N ALA A 61 -11.75 -4.18 1.48
CA ALA A 61 -11.88 -5.09 2.62
C ALA A 61 -13.34 -5.26 3.10
N PRO A 62 -14.19 -4.21 3.14
CA PRO A 62 -15.62 -4.43 3.32
C PRO A 62 -16.26 -5.21 2.17
N GLY A 63 -15.84 -4.97 0.92
CA GLY A 63 -16.30 -5.75 -0.23
C GLY A 63 -15.95 -7.25 -0.10
N GLU A 64 -14.75 -7.57 0.39
CA GLU A 64 -14.33 -8.94 0.68
C GLU A 64 -15.20 -9.57 1.77
N GLY A 65 -15.42 -8.87 2.89
CA GLY A 65 -16.30 -9.33 3.97
C GLY A 65 -17.75 -9.53 3.52
N TYR A 66 -18.25 -8.68 2.61
CA TYR A 66 -19.57 -8.82 2.00
C TYR A 66 -19.69 -10.10 1.16
N HIS A 67 -18.66 -10.38 0.35
CA HIS A 67 -18.68 -11.51 -0.57
C HIS A 67 -18.42 -12.85 0.13
N THR A 68 -17.38 -12.90 0.97
CA THR A 68 -16.92 -14.15 1.62
C THR A 68 -17.68 -14.47 2.91
N ARG A 69 -18.23 -13.47 3.58
CA ARG A 69 -18.95 -13.57 4.85
C ARG A 69 -18.11 -14.20 5.98
N ASN A 70 -16.80 -14.12 5.87
CA ASN A 70 -15.86 -14.71 6.83
C ASN A 70 -14.65 -13.82 7.09
N PHE A 71 -13.75 -14.28 7.95
CA PHE A 71 -12.56 -13.55 8.38
C PHE A 71 -11.25 -14.17 7.86
N THR A 72 -11.31 -15.02 6.83
CA THR A 72 -10.09 -15.72 6.32
C THR A 72 -9.02 -14.75 5.81
N TYR A 73 -9.41 -13.60 5.28
CA TYR A 73 -8.46 -12.54 4.91
C TYR A 73 -7.62 -12.07 6.12
N ALA A 74 -8.21 -12.01 7.33
CA ALA A 74 -7.52 -11.53 8.54
C ALA A 74 -6.35 -12.43 8.98
N GLN A 75 -6.30 -13.70 8.53
CA GLN A 75 -5.17 -14.57 8.84
C GLN A 75 -3.85 -14.05 8.26
N LEU A 76 -3.87 -13.23 7.20
CA LEU A 76 -2.68 -12.58 6.65
C LEU A 76 -1.97 -11.71 7.69
N CYS A 77 -2.68 -11.21 8.71
CA CYS A 77 -2.09 -10.43 9.81
C CYS A 77 -1.02 -11.22 10.59
N ILE A 78 -1.05 -12.56 10.59
CA ILE A 78 -0.01 -13.39 11.18
C ILE A 78 1.34 -13.08 10.53
N GLY A 79 1.38 -13.10 9.21
CA GLY A 79 2.60 -12.79 8.46
C GLY A 79 2.99 -11.32 8.53
N THR A 80 2.02 -10.39 8.56
CA THR A 80 2.34 -8.96 8.70
C THR A 80 3.02 -8.67 10.03
N ILE A 81 2.56 -9.27 11.12
CA ILE A 81 3.19 -9.13 12.44
C ILE A 81 4.61 -9.71 12.44
N LEU A 82 4.79 -10.94 11.92
CA LEU A 82 6.09 -11.59 11.83
C LEU A 82 7.07 -10.78 10.98
N GLY A 83 6.65 -10.35 9.80
CA GLY A 83 7.45 -9.52 8.89
C GLY A 83 7.92 -8.22 9.55
N ARG A 84 7.05 -7.54 10.31
CA ARG A 84 7.39 -6.31 11.03
C ARG A 84 8.33 -6.54 12.20
N ILE A 85 8.22 -7.67 12.89
CA ILE A 85 9.20 -8.05 13.91
C ILE A 85 10.57 -8.24 13.28
N ILE A 86 10.65 -8.93 12.13
CA ILE A 86 11.89 -9.14 11.38
C ILE A 86 12.46 -7.80 10.90
N VAL A 87 11.63 -6.95 10.29
CA VAL A 87 12.05 -5.62 9.83
C VAL A 87 12.60 -4.78 10.97
N GLY A 88 11.87 -4.70 12.07
CA GLY A 88 12.27 -3.91 13.24
C GLY A 88 13.60 -4.36 13.84
N LYS A 89 13.86 -5.67 13.88
CA LYS A 89 15.08 -6.23 14.48
C LYS A 89 16.26 -6.31 13.50
N LEU A 90 16.02 -6.64 12.23
CA LEU A 90 17.07 -6.92 11.25
C LEU A 90 17.45 -5.70 10.41
N PHE A 91 16.46 -4.90 9.96
CA PHE A 91 16.69 -3.84 8.97
C PHE A 91 16.95 -2.46 9.59
N LEU A 92 16.17 -2.07 10.60
CA LEU A 92 16.22 -0.69 11.09
C LEU A 92 17.55 -0.32 11.72
N LYS A 93 18.15 -1.21 12.50
CA LYS A 93 19.43 -0.89 13.16
C LYS A 93 20.55 -0.55 12.17
N PRO A 94 20.84 -1.34 11.11
CA PRO A 94 21.81 -0.98 10.08
C PRO A 94 21.51 0.37 9.41
N TYR A 95 20.25 0.68 9.09
CA TYR A 95 19.90 1.95 8.47
C TYR A 95 20.19 3.15 9.37
N TYR A 96 19.97 3.03 10.68
CA TYR A 96 20.33 4.06 11.66
C TYR A 96 21.85 4.17 11.84
N ASP A 97 22.56 3.05 11.93
CA ASP A 97 24.02 3.02 12.11
C ASP A 97 24.74 3.68 10.92
N TYR A 98 24.26 3.44 9.71
CA TYR A 98 24.79 4.07 8.50
C TYR A 98 24.26 5.50 8.23
N LYS A 99 23.30 6.00 9.06
CA LYS A 99 22.67 7.32 8.96
C LYS A 99 22.10 7.62 7.56
N VAL A 100 21.56 6.62 6.88
CA VAL A 100 21.05 6.76 5.52
C VAL A 100 19.83 7.70 5.46
N VAL A 101 19.69 8.45 4.37
CA VAL A 101 18.49 9.22 4.01
C VAL A 101 17.65 8.41 3.03
N SER A 102 18.30 7.86 2.00
CA SER A 102 17.73 6.83 1.13
C SER A 102 18.23 5.46 1.58
N ILE A 103 17.36 4.47 1.69
CA ILE A 103 17.76 3.11 2.09
C ILE A 103 18.73 2.48 1.08
N TYR A 104 18.71 2.94 -0.16
CA TYR A 104 19.60 2.46 -1.22
C TYR A 104 21.06 2.88 -1.00
N GLU A 105 21.32 3.92 -0.16
CA GLU A 105 22.68 4.23 0.31
C GLU A 105 23.30 3.08 1.13
N TYR A 106 22.49 2.27 1.83
CA TYR A 106 22.94 1.06 2.50
C TYR A 106 23.51 0.06 1.49
N LEU A 107 22.83 -0.13 0.35
CA LEU A 107 23.27 -1.05 -0.69
C LEU A 107 24.60 -0.59 -1.33
N GLU A 108 24.79 0.72 -1.51
CA GLU A 108 26.07 1.26 -1.98
C GLU A 108 27.21 0.93 -1.04
N LYS A 109 27.03 1.21 0.25
CA LYS A 109 28.05 0.94 1.27
C LYS A 109 28.36 -0.55 1.40
N ARG A 110 27.40 -1.40 1.09
CA ARG A 110 27.52 -2.85 1.22
C ARG A 110 28.05 -3.51 -0.06
N PHE A 111 27.65 -3.09 -1.23
CA PHE A 111 27.92 -3.75 -2.51
C PHE A 111 28.59 -2.86 -3.57
N GLY A 112 28.11 -1.62 -3.71
CA GLY A 112 28.61 -0.66 -4.68
C GLY A 112 27.53 0.23 -5.27
N LEU A 113 28.00 1.19 -6.08
CA LEU A 113 27.17 2.26 -6.62
C LEU A 113 26.14 1.77 -7.64
N LEU A 114 26.47 0.74 -8.42
CA LEU A 114 25.60 0.21 -9.44
C LEU A 114 24.38 -0.49 -8.82
N THR A 115 24.57 -1.24 -7.72
CA THR A 115 23.49 -1.85 -6.95
C THR A 115 22.55 -0.77 -6.39
N ARG A 116 23.08 0.34 -5.81
CA ARG A 116 22.27 1.46 -5.33
C ARG A 116 21.42 2.04 -6.44
N ARG A 117 22.02 2.37 -7.59
CA ARG A 117 21.32 2.99 -8.73
C ARG A 117 20.22 2.10 -9.29
N THR A 118 20.53 0.81 -9.48
CA THR A 118 19.54 -0.15 -10.00
C THR A 118 18.37 -0.33 -9.02
N ALA A 119 18.64 -0.55 -7.73
CA ALA A 119 17.60 -0.71 -6.73
C ALA A 119 16.72 0.54 -6.57
N SER A 120 17.33 1.73 -6.58
CA SER A 120 16.63 3.01 -6.53
C SER A 120 15.76 3.23 -7.78
N MET A 121 16.23 2.87 -8.98
CA MET A 121 15.44 2.96 -10.21
C MET A 121 14.24 1.99 -10.17
N VAL A 122 14.47 0.75 -9.77
CA VAL A 122 13.40 -0.25 -9.60
C VAL A 122 12.33 0.28 -8.65
N PHE A 123 12.73 0.89 -7.52
CA PHE A 123 11.77 1.53 -6.62
C PHE A 123 11.01 2.67 -7.27
N LEU A 124 11.69 3.62 -7.93
CA LEU A 124 11.04 4.78 -8.55
C LEU A 124 9.96 4.35 -9.57
N VAL A 125 10.31 3.43 -10.47
CA VAL A 125 9.39 2.92 -11.50
C VAL A 125 8.21 2.18 -10.85
N SER A 126 8.51 1.23 -9.96
CA SER A 126 7.47 0.40 -9.32
C SER A 126 6.52 1.24 -8.48
N ARG A 127 7.06 2.22 -7.73
CA ARG A 127 6.24 3.07 -6.87
C ARG A 127 5.36 4.01 -7.68
N VAL A 128 5.85 4.57 -8.79
CA VAL A 128 5.03 5.40 -9.70
C VAL A 128 3.87 4.58 -10.26
N LEU A 129 4.14 3.39 -10.80
CA LEU A 129 3.11 2.54 -11.35
C LEU A 129 2.09 2.10 -10.28
N ALA A 130 2.57 1.57 -9.15
CA ALA A 130 1.69 1.06 -8.10
C ALA A 130 0.89 2.16 -7.40
N SER A 131 1.49 3.31 -7.09
CA SER A 131 0.79 4.41 -6.43
C SER A 131 -0.17 5.14 -7.37
N GLY A 132 0.20 5.28 -8.66
CA GLY A 132 -0.69 5.84 -9.69
C GLY A 132 -1.92 4.97 -9.91
N THR A 133 -1.75 3.64 -10.03
CA THR A 133 -2.88 2.71 -10.14
C THR A 133 -3.77 2.74 -8.89
N ARG A 134 -3.17 2.83 -7.68
CA ARG A 134 -3.94 2.95 -6.43
C ARG A 134 -4.74 4.24 -6.32
N LEU A 135 -4.28 5.33 -6.94
CA LEU A 135 -4.97 6.60 -6.94
C LEU A 135 -6.35 6.50 -7.61
N TYR A 136 -6.51 5.61 -8.60
CA TYR A 136 -7.81 5.34 -9.23
C TYR A 136 -8.91 4.97 -8.22
N PHE A 137 -8.60 4.14 -7.21
CA PHE A 137 -9.59 3.72 -6.20
C PHE A 137 -10.16 4.90 -5.41
N ALA A 138 -9.36 5.95 -5.20
CA ALA A 138 -9.84 7.16 -4.54
C ALA A 138 -10.92 7.90 -5.35
N GLY A 139 -10.89 7.78 -6.67
CA GLY A 139 -11.88 8.37 -7.57
C GLY A 139 -13.24 7.67 -7.52
N ILE A 140 -13.30 6.37 -7.19
CA ILE A 140 -14.55 5.58 -7.27
C ILE A 140 -15.70 6.24 -6.50
N LEU A 141 -15.49 6.51 -5.20
CA LEU A 141 -16.53 7.09 -4.37
C LEU A 141 -16.92 8.50 -4.83
N LEU A 142 -15.94 9.30 -5.29
CA LEU A 142 -16.22 10.66 -5.76
C LEU A 142 -17.03 10.67 -7.05
N VAL A 143 -16.76 9.72 -7.94
CA VAL A 143 -17.55 9.55 -9.18
C VAL A 143 -18.97 9.11 -8.86
N ILE A 144 -19.13 8.10 -7.97
CA ILE A 144 -20.47 7.65 -7.52
C ILE A 144 -21.22 8.80 -6.82
N ALA A 145 -20.55 9.56 -5.95
CA ALA A 145 -21.16 10.71 -5.28
C ALA A 145 -21.62 11.78 -6.29
N TYR A 146 -20.81 12.08 -7.31
CA TYR A 146 -21.19 13.03 -8.35
C TYR A 146 -22.39 12.54 -9.16
N GLN A 147 -22.40 11.30 -9.61
CA GLN A 147 -23.51 10.71 -10.36
C GLN A 147 -24.82 10.76 -9.53
N PHE A 148 -24.74 10.43 -8.26
CA PHE A 148 -25.89 10.54 -7.33
C PHE A 148 -26.40 11.97 -7.18
N MET A 149 -25.49 12.96 -7.11
CA MET A 149 -25.87 14.36 -6.93
C MET A 149 -26.50 15.00 -8.17
N THR A 150 -26.11 14.54 -9.35
CA THR A 150 -26.52 15.13 -10.62
C THR A 150 -27.63 14.38 -11.31
N ASP A 151 -28.01 13.20 -10.78
CA ASP A 151 -28.99 12.26 -11.40
C ASP A 151 -28.71 12.00 -12.88
N THR A 152 -27.42 11.96 -13.25
CA THR A 152 -26.99 11.81 -14.65
C THR A 152 -26.42 10.42 -14.91
N THR A 153 -26.91 9.77 -15.97
CA THR A 153 -26.24 8.61 -16.59
C THR A 153 -25.14 9.12 -17.50
N ALA A 154 -23.90 9.14 -16.97
CA ALA A 154 -22.74 9.58 -17.75
C ALA A 154 -22.27 8.47 -18.71
N ASP A 155 -21.84 8.84 -19.91
CA ASP A 155 -21.19 7.91 -20.83
C ASP A 155 -19.77 7.54 -20.34
N ALA A 156 -19.14 6.53 -20.96
CA ALA A 156 -17.82 6.06 -20.57
C ALA A 156 -16.76 7.17 -20.56
N ASN A 157 -16.77 8.06 -21.54
CA ASN A 157 -15.82 9.16 -21.63
C ASN A 157 -16.05 10.22 -20.55
N GLN A 158 -17.30 10.52 -20.24
CA GLN A 158 -17.66 11.42 -19.13
C GLN A 158 -17.24 10.83 -17.79
N ILE A 159 -17.43 9.53 -17.58
CA ILE A 159 -16.94 8.81 -16.38
C ILE A 159 -15.43 8.93 -16.25
N VAL A 160 -14.67 8.70 -17.33
CA VAL A 160 -13.21 8.86 -17.32
C VAL A 160 -12.82 10.29 -16.96
N LEU A 161 -13.50 11.30 -17.52
CA LEU A 161 -13.22 12.70 -17.20
C LEU A 161 -13.48 13.03 -15.72
N LEU A 162 -14.55 12.47 -15.13
CA LEU A 162 -14.86 12.61 -13.71
C LEU A 162 -13.75 11.97 -12.83
N TYR A 163 -13.27 10.78 -13.21
CA TYR A 163 -12.11 10.18 -12.55
C TYR A 163 -10.90 11.11 -12.61
N ILE A 164 -10.53 11.58 -13.79
CA ILE A 164 -9.38 12.49 -13.96
C ILE A 164 -9.54 13.74 -13.09
N ALA A 165 -10.71 14.35 -13.07
CA ALA A 165 -10.98 15.52 -12.23
C ALA A 165 -10.80 15.21 -10.74
N ALA A 166 -11.32 14.08 -10.25
CA ALA A 166 -11.16 13.63 -8.87
C ALA A 166 -9.68 13.40 -8.52
N LEU A 167 -8.93 12.71 -9.41
CA LEU A 167 -7.49 12.46 -9.22
C LEU A 167 -6.68 13.75 -9.16
N VAL A 168 -6.99 14.71 -10.02
CA VAL A 168 -6.33 16.03 -10.05
C VAL A 168 -6.56 16.79 -8.75
N VAL A 169 -7.81 16.85 -8.27
CA VAL A 169 -8.16 17.56 -7.02
C VAL A 169 -7.42 16.96 -5.82
N ILE A 170 -7.49 15.63 -5.66
CA ILE A 170 -6.81 14.92 -4.55
C ILE A 170 -5.31 15.14 -4.63
N SER A 171 -4.73 15.03 -5.82
CA SER A 171 -3.28 15.13 -6.02
C SER A 171 -2.77 16.54 -5.78
N ILE A 172 -3.46 17.57 -6.27
CA ILE A 172 -3.08 18.98 -6.01
C ILE A 172 -3.12 19.27 -4.52
N ALA A 173 -4.22 18.92 -3.84
CA ALA A 173 -4.36 19.12 -2.40
C ALA A 173 -3.22 18.43 -1.62
N THR A 174 -2.92 17.18 -1.96
CA THR A 174 -1.85 16.40 -1.31
C THR A 174 -0.47 16.97 -1.60
N THR A 175 -0.21 17.36 -2.84
CA THR A 175 1.09 17.90 -3.28
C THR A 175 1.44 19.18 -2.57
N ILE A 176 0.49 20.07 -2.36
CA ILE A 176 0.73 21.39 -1.72
C ILE A 176 1.35 21.20 -0.33
N TYR A 177 0.70 20.47 0.57
CA TYR A 177 1.23 20.32 1.93
C TYR A 177 2.47 19.44 1.99
N THR A 178 2.58 18.43 1.12
CA THR A 178 3.73 17.53 1.05
C THR A 178 4.98 18.26 0.55
N ALA A 179 4.87 19.01 -0.54
CA ALA A 179 6.00 19.76 -1.11
C ALA A 179 6.51 20.88 -0.19
N ILE A 180 5.60 21.53 0.53
CA ILE A 180 5.97 22.60 1.48
C ILE A 180 6.54 21.99 2.77
N GLY A 181 5.90 20.96 3.28
CA GLY A 181 6.10 20.49 4.64
C GLY A 181 7.00 19.27 4.82
N GLY A 182 7.31 18.53 3.75
CA GLY A 182 8.11 17.30 3.81
C GLY A 182 7.53 16.27 4.78
N LEU A 183 8.37 15.37 5.27
CA LEU A 183 7.92 14.25 6.09
C LEU A 183 7.29 14.66 7.44
N LYS A 184 7.71 15.78 8.04
CA LYS A 184 7.05 16.25 9.28
C LYS A 184 5.58 16.58 9.04
N ALA A 185 5.28 17.30 7.95
CA ALA A 185 3.90 17.61 7.58
C ALA A 185 3.11 16.34 7.30
N VAL A 186 3.69 15.42 6.50
CA VAL A 186 3.07 14.14 6.17
C VAL A 186 2.69 13.37 7.44
N VAL A 187 3.62 13.18 8.37
CA VAL A 187 3.35 12.40 9.60
C VAL A 187 2.27 13.06 10.47
N TRP A 188 2.27 14.39 10.63
CA TRP A 188 1.24 15.04 11.44
C TRP A 188 -0.13 15.08 10.76
N THR A 189 -0.19 15.21 9.44
CA THR A 189 -1.45 15.04 8.70
C THR A 189 -1.94 13.60 8.75
N ASP A 190 -1.03 12.60 8.70
CA ASP A 190 -1.36 11.18 8.82
C ASP A 190 -1.99 10.86 10.19
N VAL A 191 -1.55 11.53 11.27
CA VAL A 191 -2.19 11.38 12.60
C VAL A 191 -3.67 11.79 12.55
N LEU A 192 -3.99 12.94 11.95
CA LEU A 192 -5.39 13.35 11.78
C LEU A 192 -6.14 12.37 10.87
N GLN A 193 -5.53 11.95 9.78
CA GLN A 193 -6.10 11.01 8.82
C GLN A 193 -6.43 9.65 9.45
N ALA A 194 -5.54 9.12 10.30
CA ALA A 194 -5.79 7.87 11.04
C ALA A 194 -6.99 8.01 12.00
N VAL A 195 -7.14 9.16 12.67
CA VAL A 195 -8.29 9.44 13.54
C VAL A 195 -9.59 9.53 12.71
N VAL A 196 -9.58 10.32 11.63
CA VAL A 196 -10.76 10.47 10.75
C VAL A 196 -11.19 9.13 10.18
N LEU A 197 -10.23 8.32 9.71
CA LEU A 197 -10.46 6.96 9.23
C LEU A 197 -11.12 6.07 10.29
N GLY A 198 -10.54 6.03 11.50
CA GLY A 198 -11.08 5.21 12.58
C GLY A 198 -12.50 5.62 12.97
N VAL A 199 -12.74 6.93 13.14
CA VAL A 199 -14.08 7.45 13.48
C VAL A 199 -15.07 7.18 12.36
N SER A 200 -14.69 7.35 11.09
CA SER A 200 -15.57 7.06 9.95
C SER A 200 -16.01 5.59 9.91
N MET A 201 -15.06 4.65 10.06
CA MET A 201 -15.38 3.22 10.04
C MET A 201 -16.26 2.79 11.22
N LEU A 202 -15.97 3.30 12.43
CA LEU A 202 -16.80 3.02 13.60
C LEU A 202 -18.22 3.61 13.45
N SER A 203 -18.36 4.78 12.81
CA SER A 203 -19.65 5.37 12.49
C SER A 203 -20.43 4.53 11.48
N ALA A 204 -19.77 3.99 10.45
CA ALA A 204 -20.40 3.08 9.50
C ALA A 204 -20.89 1.79 10.17
N LEU A 205 -20.06 1.18 11.03
CA LEU A 205 -20.44 0.01 11.81
C LEU A 205 -21.67 0.28 12.70
N TRP A 206 -21.66 1.41 13.40
CA TRP A 206 -22.76 1.79 14.28
C TRP A 206 -24.08 1.96 13.51
N VAL A 207 -24.04 2.65 12.35
CA VAL A 207 -25.24 2.83 11.52
C VAL A 207 -25.73 1.49 10.98
N LEU A 208 -24.85 0.67 10.41
CA LEU A 208 -25.22 -0.66 9.91
C LEU A 208 -25.88 -1.51 10.99
N PHE A 209 -25.24 -1.61 12.16
CA PHE A 209 -25.78 -2.40 13.26
C PHE A 209 -27.15 -1.90 13.74
N SER A 210 -27.34 -0.57 13.80
CA SER A 210 -28.60 0.05 14.24
C SER A 210 -29.75 -0.11 13.24
N HIS A 211 -29.46 -0.32 11.94
CA HIS A 211 -30.46 -0.45 10.88
C HIS A 211 -30.80 -1.91 10.55
N ILE A 212 -30.12 -2.90 11.15
CA ILE A 212 -30.48 -4.31 11.01
C ILE A 212 -31.57 -4.67 12.00
N PRO A 213 -32.81 -5.02 11.55
CA PRO A 213 -33.90 -5.39 12.43
C PRO A 213 -33.52 -6.63 13.26
N GLY A 214 -33.82 -6.61 14.58
CA GLY A 214 -33.46 -7.73 15.46
C GLY A 214 -32.02 -7.82 15.88
N GLY A 215 -31.14 -6.92 15.40
CA GLY A 215 -29.74 -6.79 15.79
C GLY A 215 -28.95 -8.10 15.63
N TRP A 216 -28.27 -8.53 16.69
CA TRP A 216 -27.42 -9.71 16.64
C TRP A 216 -28.15 -11.01 16.26
N ASN A 217 -29.40 -11.17 16.65
CA ASN A 217 -30.18 -12.38 16.30
C ASN A 217 -30.39 -12.51 14.80
N SER A 218 -30.66 -11.41 14.12
CA SER A 218 -30.81 -11.38 12.67
C SER A 218 -29.48 -11.58 11.93
N ILE A 219 -28.39 -11.01 12.47
CA ILE A 219 -27.05 -11.23 11.94
C ILE A 219 -26.70 -12.72 12.03
N SER A 220 -26.89 -13.32 13.21
CA SER A 220 -26.62 -14.75 13.43
C SER A 220 -27.51 -15.64 12.56
N ALA A 221 -28.78 -15.28 12.35
CA ALA A 221 -29.70 -16.04 11.51
C ALA A 221 -29.34 -15.97 10.01
N ALA A 222 -28.84 -14.83 9.54
CA ALA A 222 -28.43 -14.65 8.15
C ALA A 222 -27.10 -15.33 7.81
N MET A 223 -26.29 -15.64 8.83
CA MET A 223 -24.93 -16.19 8.73
C MET A 223 -24.92 -17.68 9.11
N ASN A 224 -25.56 -18.52 8.30
CA ASN A 224 -25.73 -19.97 8.55
C ASN A 224 -24.97 -20.85 7.54
N GLY A 225 -24.17 -20.27 6.65
CA GLY A 225 -23.37 -21.02 5.69
C GLY A 225 -22.17 -21.74 6.35
N GLY A 226 -21.73 -22.87 5.81
CA GLY A 226 -20.65 -23.67 6.39
C GLY A 226 -19.29 -22.96 6.50
N ASP A 227 -19.07 -21.91 5.69
CA ASP A 227 -17.86 -21.10 5.72
C ASP A 227 -18.06 -19.72 6.39
N ASP A 228 -19.27 -19.41 6.81
CA ASP A 228 -19.58 -18.15 7.51
C ASP A 228 -18.84 -18.13 8.86
N TRP A 229 -18.33 -16.95 9.24
CA TRP A 229 -17.53 -16.74 10.46
C TRP A 229 -16.16 -17.44 10.50
N LYS A 230 -15.75 -18.14 9.46
CA LYS A 230 -14.48 -18.87 9.44
C LYS A 230 -13.30 -17.88 9.53
N PHE A 231 -12.36 -18.17 10.44
CA PHE A 231 -11.14 -17.36 10.60
C PHE A 231 -9.94 -17.97 9.87
N PHE A 232 -9.86 -19.28 9.82
CA PHE A 232 -8.69 -19.98 9.27
C PHE A 232 -9.09 -20.91 8.12
N SER A 233 -8.32 -20.87 7.07
CA SER A 233 -8.38 -21.81 5.96
C SER A 233 -7.00 -22.43 5.74
N TRP A 234 -6.91 -23.74 5.78
CA TRP A 234 -5.68 -24.46 5.45
C TRP A 234 -5.46 -24.58 3.94
N GLY A 235 -6.49 -24.32 3.15
CA GLY A 235 -6.47 -24.48 1.70
C GLY A 235 -6.42 -25.94 1.25
N THR A 236 -6.73 -26.89 2.14
CA THR A 236 -6.72 -28.31 1.82
C THR A 236 -8.02 -28.72 1.15
N LYS A 237 -7.93 -29.66 0.19
CA LYS A 237 -9.08 -30.25 -0.49
C LYS A 237 -8.96 -31.77 -0.41
N GLU A 238 -10.05 -32.44 -0.02
CA GLU A 238 -10.09 -33.89 0.07
C GLU A 238 -9.91 -34.57 -1.30
N GLY A 239 -9.30 -35.72 -1.33
CA GLY A 239 -9.12 -36.54 -2.55
C GLY A 239 -7.91 -36.13 -3.42
N LEU A 240 -7.12 -35.15 -3.03
CA LEU A 240 -5.89 -34.78 -3.74
C LEU A 240 -4.67 -35.53 -3.17
N ASP A 241 -3.75 -35.93 -4.04
CA ASP A 241 -2.43 -36.39 -3.61
C ASP A 241 -1.56 -35.24 -3.07
N PHE A 242 -0.39 -35.55 -2.52
CA PHE A 242 0.47 -34.53 -1.90
C PHE A 242 0.90 -33.41 -2.87
N LEU A 243 1.27 -33.74 -4.12
CA LEU A 243 1.70 -32.75 -5.10
C LEU A 243 0.54 -31.89 -5.59
N GLN A 244 -0.59 -32.50 -5.85
CA GLN A 244 -1.83 -31.80 -6.20
C GLN A 244 -2.30 -30.90 -5.06
N GLN A 245 -2.17 -31.35 -3.81
CA GLN A 245 -2.48 -30.55 -2.64
C GLN A 245 -1.56 -29.33 -2.52
N CYS A 246 -0.26 -29.49 -2.74
CA CYS A 246 0.69 -28.36 -2.76
C CYS A 246 0.33 -27.36 -3.88
N ALA A 247 0.06 -27.85 -5.10
CA ALA A 247 -0.35 -27.00 -6.21
C ALA A 247 -1.65 -26.25 -5.91
N HIS A 248 -2.63 -26.92 -5.31
CA HIS A 248 -3.90 -26.33 -4.92
C HIS A 248 -3.71 -25.21 -3.87
N VAL A 249 -2.88 -25.43 -2.83
CA VAL A 249 -2.57 -24.42 -1.81
C VAL A 249 -1.82 -23.22 -2.40
N LEU A 250 -0.91 -23.45 -3.36
CA LEU A 250 -0.19 -22.36 -4.04
C LEU A 250 -1.11 -21.50 -4.91
N GLY A 251 -2.23 -22.04 -5.38
CA GLY A 251 -3.25 -21.29 -6.11
C GLY A 251 -4.17 -20.41 -5.24
N GLN A 252 -4.11 -20.55 -3.92
CA GLN A 252 -4.99 -19.82 -3.00
C GLN A 252 -4.30 -18.64 -2.30
N GLU A 253 -5.04 -17.53 -2.19
CA GLU A 253 -4.53 -16.28 -1.59
C GLU A 253 -4.62 -16.29 -0.06
N TYR A 254 -5.74 -16.82 0.48
CA TYR A 254 -6.06 -16.73 1.91
C TYR A 254 -6.01 -18.11 2.56
N THR A 255 -4.79 -18.61 2.78
CA THR A 255 -4.52 -19.82 3.54
C THR A 255 -3.57 -19.53 4.70
N VAL A 256 -3.56 -20.38 5.73
CA VAL A 256 -2.59 -20.25 6.84
C VAL A 256 -1.14 -20.25 6.33
N TRP A 257 -0.86 -21.03 5.29
CA TRP A 257 0.47 -21.08 4.67
C TRP A 257 0.84 -19.79 3.95
N ALA A 258 -0.09 -19.25 3.15
CA ALA A 258 0.08 -17.96 2.48
C ALA A 258 0.20 -16.82 3.50
N ALA A 259 -0.53 -16.91 4.62
CA ALA A 259 -0.43 -15.97 5.72
C ALA A 259 0.95 -16.03 6.37
N PHE A 260 1.40 -17.22 6.78
CA PHE A 260 2.65 -17.36 7.50
C PHE A 260 3.89 -17.05 6.65
N LEU A 261 3.97 -17.58 5.43
CA LEU A 261 5.11 -17.36 4.54
C LEU A 261 4.90 -16.14 3.65
N GLY A 262 3.84 -16.14 2.84
CA GLY A 262 3.59 -15.10 1.85
C GLY A 262 3.50 -13.70 2.44
N ALA A 263 2.61 -13.50 3.41
CA ALA A 263 2.45 -12.18 4.03
C ALA A 263 3.68 -11.73 4.82
N THR A 264 4.49 -12.66 5.37
CA THR A 264 5.76 -12.32 6.01
C THR A 264 6.76 -11.74 4.99
N PHE A 265 6.94 -12.38 3.83
CA PHE A 265 7.82 -11.89 2.79
C PHE A 265 7.30 -10.58 2.17
N ILE A 266 6.00 -10.47 1.93
CA ILE A 266 5.35 -9.22 1.48
C ILE A 266 5.69 -8.08 2.43
N THR A 267 5.51 -8.31 3.73
CA THR A 267 5.75 -7.28 4.76
C THR A 267 7.23 -6.95 4.89
N MET A 268 8.12 -7.93 4.83
CA MET A 268 9.55 -7.64 4.78
C MET A 268 9.93 -6.80 3.55
N ALA A 269 9.34 -7.07 2.40
CA ALA A 269 9.59 -6.32 1.18
C ALA A 269 9.06 -4.87 1.28
N THR A 270 7.82 -4.68 1.69
CA THR A 270 7.19 -3.36 1.78
C THR A 270 7.71 -2.51 2.92
N HIS A 271 8.01 -3.08 4.08
CA HIS A 271 8.48 -2.35 5.26
C HIS A 271 9.99 -2.36 5.45
N GLY A 272 10.71 -3.28 4.82
CA GLY A 272 12.17 -3.38 4.96
C GLY A 272 12.95 -2.80 3.78
N THR A 273 12.40 -2.82 2.57
CA THR A 273 13.13 -2.48 1.34
C THR A 273 12.46 -1.41 0.48
N ASP A 274 11.35 -0.87 0.94
CA ASP A 274 10.65 0.23 0.31
C ASP A 274 10.92 1.54 1.04
N GLN A 275 11.44 2.53 0.31
CA GLN A 275 11.75 3.84 0.87
C GLN A 275 10.54 4.51 1.53
N ASP A 276 9.34 4.33 0.98
CA ASP A 276 8.11 4.94 1.49
C ASP A 276 7.84 4.57 2.96
N MET A 277 7.88 3.28 3.29
CA MET A 277 7.65 2.81 4.66
C MET A 277 8.88 3.01 5.55
N VAL A 278 10.08 2.70 5.05
CA VAL A 278 11.30 2.81 5.87
C VAL A 278 11.61 4.26 6.24
N GLN A 279 11.37 5.21 5.35
CA GLN A 279 11.64 6.63 5.59
C GLN A 279 10.90 7.16 6.84
N ARG A 280 9.66 6.74 7.07
CA ARG A 280 8.90 7.08 8.28
C ARG A 280 9.56 6.52 9.54
N MET A 281 9.90 5.24 9.51
CA MET A 281 10.55 4.59 10.65
C MET A 281 11.88 5.27 10.97
N LEU A 282 12.63 5.74 9.95
CA LEU A 282 13.87 6.50 10.10
C LEU A 282 13.68 7.92 10.65
N ALA A 283 12.48 8.48 10.60
CA ALA A 283 12.16 9.77 11.20
C ALA A 283 11.95 9.71 12.71
N ALA A 284 11.85 8.52 13.30
CA ALA A 284 11.77 8.34 14.74
C ALA A 284 13.07 8.75 15.43
N LYS A 285 12.99 9.10 16.73
CA LYS A 285 14.13 9.57 17.53
C LYS A 285 15.27 8.53 17.66
N SER A 286 14.96 7.25 17.47
CA SER A 286 15.94 6.17 17.56
C SER A 286 15.45 4.91 16.83
N SER A 287 16.36 4.00 16.52
CA SER A 287 16.03 2.68 15.97
C SER A 287 15.02 1.93 16.84
N LYS A 288 15.15 1.99 18.18
CA LYS A 288 14.20 1.38 19.11
C LYS A 288 12.79 1.97 18.98
N ALA A 289 12.69 3.29 18.83
CA ALA A 289 11.40 3.98 18.62
C ALA A 289 10.75 3.59 17.30
N GLY A 290 11.52 3.53 16.20
CA GLY A 290 11.06 3.05 14.91
C GLY A 290 10.62 1.58 14.95
N THR A 291 11.41 0.71 15.60
CA THR A 291 11.06 -0.70 15.81
C THR A 291 9.75 -0.85 16.59
N ARG A 292 9.58 -0.07 17.66
CA ARG A 292 8.33 -0.10 18.44
C ARG A 292 7.13 0.32 17.58
N ALA A 293 7.28 1.39 16.80
CA ALA A 293 6.21 1.87 15.93
C ALA A 293 5.78 0.80 14.92
N VAL A 294 6.72 0.17 14.22
CA VAL A 294 6.40 -0.82 13.19
C VAL A 294 5.84 -2.12 13.77
N ILE A 295 6.32 -2.59 14.93
CA ILE A 295 5.76 -3.81 15.54
C ILE A 295 4.35 -3.56 16.07
N VAL A 296 4.12 -2.42 16.75
CA VAL A 296 2.78 -2.09 17.26
C VAL A 296 1.80 -1.84 16.12
N SER A 297 2.23 -1.26 14.98
CA SER A 297 1.33 -1.13 13.81
C SER A 297 0.87 -2.49 13.31
N GLY A 298 1.74 -3.50 13.28
CA GLY A 298 1.36 -4.87 12.92
C GLY A 298 0.33 -5.51 13.86
N LEU A 299 0.46 -5.25 15.16
CA LEU A 299 -0.52 -5.74 16.12
C LEU A 299 -1.89 -5.05 15.96
N LEU A 300 -1.90 -3.76 15.59
CA LEU A 300 -3.13 -3.00 15.36
C LEU A 300 -3.79 -3.32 14.02
N ASP A 301 -3.05 -3.86 13.04
CA ASP A 301 -3.63 -4.30 11.76
C ASP A 301 -4.73 -5.34 11.98
N PHE A 302 -4.54 -6.27 12.90
CA PHE A 302 -5.50 -7.33 13.11
C PHE A 302 -6.90 -6.81 13.50
N PRO A 303 -7.07 -6.02 14.59
CA PRO A 303 -8.38 -5.47 14.92
C PRO A 303 -8.92 -4.52 13.83
N ILE A 304 -8.07 -3.78 13.13
CA ILE A 304 -8.49 -2.92 12.03
C ILE A 304 -9.09 -3.76 10.89
N VAL A 305 -8.41 -4.82 10.46
CA VAL A 305 -8.90 -5.71 9.41
C VAL A 305 -10.22 -6.38 9.80
N ILE A 306 -10.35 -6.81 11.08
CA ILE A 306 -11.62 -7.35 11.59
C ILE A 306 -12.75 -6.34 11.48
N VAL A 307 -12.52 -5.08 11.82
CA VAL A 307 -13.52 -4.00 11.70
C VAL A 307 -13.97 -3.84 10.26
N PHE A 308 -13.04 -3.83 9.29
CA PHE A 308 -13.38 -3.70 7.87
C PHE A 308 -14.16 -4.91 7.34
N LEU A 309 -13.72 -6.14 7.63
CA LEU A 309 -14.42 -7.35 7.21
C LEU A 309 -15.81 -7.45 7.85
N PHE A 310 -15.91 -7.13 9.13
CA PHE A 310 -17.19 -7.13 9.83
C PHE A 310 -18.16 -6.09 9.26
N THR A 311 -17.65 -4.91 8.85
CA THR A 311 -18.47 -3.94 8.11
C THR A 311 -19.04 -4.57 6.83
N GLY A 312 -18.25 -5.35 6.10
CA GLY A 312 -18.73 -6.08 4.91
C GLY A 312 -19.79 -7.14 5.23
N ILE A 313 -19.59 -7.90 6.30
CA ILE A 313 -20.59 -8.88 6.78
C ILE A 313 -21.90 -8.18 7.13
N LEU A 314 -21.83 -7.05 7.86
CA LEU A 314 -23.04 -6.27 8.18
C LEU A 314 -23.71 -5.68 6.94
N LEU A 315 -22.95 -5.27 5.92
CA LEU A 315 -23.50 -4.85 4.63
C LEU A 315 -24.26 -5.98 3.94
N TYR A 316 -23.72 -7.21 3.96
CA TYR A 316 -24.39 -8.38 3.43
C TYR A 316 -25.74 -8.59 4.15
N VAL A 317 -25.74 -8.59 5.48
CA VAL A 317 -26.98 -8.76 6.27
C VAL A 317 -27.96 -7.62 6.02
N PHE A 318 -27.49 -6.37 5.99
CA PHE A 318 -28.33 -5.19 5.72
C PHE A 318 -29.06 -5.31 4.39
N TYR A 319 -28.35 -5.70 3.31
CA TYR A 319 -28.97 -5.85 1.99
C TYR A 319 -29.82 -7.11 1.83
N GLN A 320 -29.66 -8.12 2.71
CA GLN A 320 -30.62 -9.23 2.80
C GLN A 320 -32.01 -8.76 3.28
N TYR A 321 -32.03 -7.79 4.20
CA TYR A 321 -33.27 -7.19 4.69
C TYR A 321 -33.78 -6.04 3.80
N ASN A 322 -32.93 -5.48 2.95
CA ASN A 322 -33.25 -4.37 2.06
C ASN A 322 -32.82 -4.68 0.59
N PRO A 323 -33.33 -5.74 -0.03
CA PRO A 323 -32.83 -6.20 -1.33
C PRO A 323 -33.07 -5.21 -2.47
N ALA A 324 -34.08 -4.35 -2.37
CA ALA A 324 -34.39 -3.34 -3.37
C ALA A 324 -33.41 -2.13 -3.33
N SER A 325 -32.64 -1.98 -2.24
CA SER A 325 -31.75 -0.84 -2.05
C SER A 325 -30.39 -1.01 -2.74
N LEU A 326 -30.04 -2.20 -3.24
CA LEU A 326 -28.78 -2.44 -3.97
C LEU A 326 -29.08 -2.99 -5.36
N PRO A 327 -28.61 -2.35 -6.46
CA PRO A 327 -28.73 -2.92 -7.80
C PRO A 327 -28.06 -4.30 -7.89
N ALA A 328 -28.71 -5.25 -8.58
CA ALA A 328 -28.30 -6.66 -8.63
C ALA A 328 -26.87 -6.86 -9.17
N ASP A 329 -26.44 -6.02 -10.13
CA ASP A 329 -25.14 -6.12 -10.80
C ASP A 329 -24.08 -5.20 -10.15
N THR A 330 -24.27 -4.76 -8.90
CA THR A 330 -23.30 -3.88 -8.24
C THR A 330 -21.96 -4.59 -8.04
N PRO A 331 -20.85 -4.09 -8.62
CA PRO A 331 -19.54 -4.69 -8.41
C PRO A 331 -19.14 -4.69 -6.94
N GLN A 332 -18.40 -5.72 -6.51
CA GLN A 332 -17.95 -5.90 -5.11
C GLN A 332 -17.33 -4.63 -4.50
N LEU A 333 -16.47 -3.94 -5.25
CA LEU A 333 -15.82 -2.70 -4.83
C LEU A 333 -16.78 -1.51 -4.68
N HIS A 334 -17.96 -1.58 -5.28
CA HIS A 334 -18.93 -0.49 -5.26
C HIS A 334 -20.01 -0.67 -4.17
N VAL A 335 -20.11 -1.83 -3.52
CA VAL A 335 -21.13 -2.09 -2.49
C VAL A 335 -21.02 -1.12 -1.33
N PHE A 336 -19.82 -0.96 -0.75
CA PHE A 336 -19.62 -0.04 0.36
C PHE A 336 -19.75 1.44 -0.05
N PRO A 337 -19.15 1.91 -1.18
CA PRO A 337 -19.45 3.23 -1.74
C PRO A 337 -20.94 3.50 -1.94
N TYR A 338 -21.67 2.53 -2.47
CA TYR A 338 -23.11 2.66 -2.69
C TYR A 338 -23.85 2.88 -1.37
N PHE A 339 -23.55 2.07 -0.35
CA PHE A 339 -24.08 2.25 0.99
C PHE A 339 -23.76 3.62 1.58
N ILE A 340 -22.52 4.10 1.43
CA ILE A 340 -22.10 5.42 1.93
C ILE A 340 -22.99 6.52 1.34
N ILE A 341 -23.24 6.48 0.04
CA ILE A 341 -23.94 7.55 -0.67
C ILE A 341 -25.45 7.50 -0.48
N HIS A 342 -26.05 6.30 -0.49
CA HIS A 342 -27.49 6.15 -0.54
C HIS A 342 -28.13 5.96 0.84
N GLU A 343 -27.46 5.25 1.76
CA GLU A 343 -28.08 4.81 3.01
C GLU A 343 -27.64 5.64 4.23
N LEU A 344 -26.48 6.32 4.17
CA LEU A 344 -26.00 7.07 5.33
C LEU A 344 -26.68 8.43 5.49
N PRO A 345 -26.96 8.83 6.74
CA PRO A 345 -27.49 10.16 7.03
C PRO A 345 -26.45 11.25 6.74
N ASN A 346 -26.96 12.47 6.46
CA ASN A 346 -26.14 13.65 6.25
C ASN A 346 -25.21 13.89 7.44
N GLY A 347 -23.96 14.26 7.17
CA GLY A 347 -22.89 14.45 8.15
C GLY A 347 -22.07 13.18 8.35
N ILE A 348 -22.67 12.02 8.60
CA ILE A 348 -21.97 10.73 8.64
C ILE A 348 -21.49 10.36 7.23
N ARG A 349 -22.28 10.59 6.20
CA ARG A 349 -21.88 10.45 4.81
C ARG A 349 -20.64 11.29 4.51
N GLY A 350 -20.66 12.57 4.85
CA GLY A 350 -19.52 13.47 4.70
C GLY A 350 -18.29 13.00 5.45
N LEU A 351 -18.46 12.42 6.65
CA LEU A 351 -17.36 11.87 7.44
C LEU A 351 -16.72 10.64 6.77
N LEU A 352 -17.51 9.74 6.16
CA LEU A 352 -16.97 8.59 5.45
C LEU A 352 -16.28 9.01 4.13
N ILE A 353 -16.81 10.01 3.44
CA ILE A 353 -16.12 10.61 2.28
C ILE A 353 -14.77 11.21 2.73
N ALA A 354 -14.73 11.95 3.84
CA ALA A 354 -13.48 12.45 4.41
C ALA A 354 -12.54 11.31 4.84
N GLY A 355 -13.06 10.19 5.37
CA GLY A 355 -12.30 8.98 5.69
C GLY A 355 -11.63 8.36 4.47
N LEU A 356 -12.35 8.24 3.35
CA LEU A 356 -11.76 7.78 2.09
C LEU A 356 -10.69 8.75 1.57
N LEU A 357 -10.98 10.05 1.58
CA LEU A 357 -10.00 11.06 1.20
C LEU A 357 -8.76 11.01 2.09
N ALA A 358 -8.93 10.76 3.40
CA ALA A 358 -7.84 10.57 4.33
C ALA A 358 -6.92 9.40 3.93
N THR A 359 -7.50 8.25 3.58
CA THR A 359 -6.71 7.08 3.12
C THR A 359 -5.99 7.34 1.80
N ALA A 360 -6.66 8.02 0.87
CA ALA A 360 -6.08 8.37 -0.43
C ALA A 360 -4.93 9.37 -0.28
N MET A 361 -5.15 10.44 0.48
CA MET A 361 -4.15 11.51 0.67
C MET A 361 -2.98 11.03 1.52
N GLY A 362 -3.20 10.18 2.54
CA GLY A 362 -2.15 9.58 3.36
C GLY A 362 -1.21 8.70 2.56
N SER A 363 -1.74 7.79 1.75
CA SER A 363 -0.91 6.94 0.88
C SER A 363 -0.23 7.72 -0.24
N LEU A 364 -0.87 8.77 -0.79
CA LEU A 364 -0.31 9.59 -1.85
C LEU A 364 0.81 10.51 -1.34
N SER A 365 0.63 11.19 -0.20
CA SER A 365 1.62 12.12 0.37
C SER A 365 2.95 11.45 0.64
N THR A 366 2.88 10.22 1.08
CA THR A 366 4.04 9.40 1.43
C THR A 366 4.76 8.88 0.21
N ALA A 367 4.02 8.40 -0.80
CA ALA A 367 4.60 8.04 -2.08
C ALA A 367 5.31 9.24 -2.73
N LEU A 368 4.69 10.42 -2.73
CA LEU A 368 5.28 11.64 -3.27
C LEU A 368 6.57 12.04 -2.54
N ASN A 369 6.56 12.00 -1.20
CA ASN A 369 7.72 12.35 -0.40
C ASN A 369 8.88 11.38 -0.61
N SER A 370 8.61 10.07 -0.64
CA SER A 370 9.63 9.04 -0.84
C SER A 370 10.21 9.04 -2.26
N LEU A 371 9.38 9.19 -3.29
CA LEU A 371 9.81 9.32 -4.68
C LEU A 371 10.70 10.54 -4.88
N ALA A 372 10.25 11.71 -4.40
CA ALA A 372 11.02 12.95 -4.53
C ALA A 372 12.34 12.91 -3.75
N THR A 373 12.34 12.31 -2.54
CA THR A 373 13.55 12.13 -1.74
C THR A 373 14.55 11.21 -2.44
N THR A 374 14.10 10.04 -2.91
CA THR A 374 14.95 9.08 -3.62
C THR A 374 15.51 9.66 -4.90
N ALA A 375 14.68 10.30 -5.72
CA ALA A 375 15.14 10.95 -6.95
C ALA A 375 16.16 12.07 -6.66
N THR A 376 15.94 12.87 -5.61
CA THR A 376 16.86 13.94 -5.24
C THR A 376 18.17 13.39 -4.68
N LYS A 377 18.10 12.40 -3.76
CA LYS A 377 19.27 11.88 -3.05
C LYS A 377 20.12 10.95 -3.92
N ASP A 378 19.46 10.01 -4.62
CA ASP A 378 20.17 8.96 -5.35
C ASP A 378 20.55 9.37 -6.78
N TRP A 379 19.76 10.26 -7.40
CA TRP A 379 19.98 10.65 -8.79
C TRP A 379 20.50 12.09 -8.92
N TYR A 380 19.75 13.09 -8.40
CA TYR A 380 20.21 14.46 -8.55
C TYR A 380 21.54 14.70 -7.83
N GLN A 381 21.64 14.37 -6.54
CA GLN A 381 22.89 14.49 -5.79
C GLN A 381 23.89 13.38 -6.14
N GLY A 382 23.40 12.13 -6.27
CA GLY A 382 24.28 10.98 -6.46
C GLY A 382 24.90 10.84 -7.86
N VAL A 383 24.30 11.49 -8.90
CA VAL A 383 24.74 11.35 -10.30
C VAL A 383 24.96 12.70 -10.98
N PHE A 384 23.94 13.59 -10.96
CA PHE A 384 23.96 14.80 -11.80
C PHE A 384 24.73 15.95 -11.15
N LYS A 385 24.61 16.12 -9.83
CA LYS A 385 25.22 17.25 -9.13
C LYS A 385 25.69 16.87 -7.72
N PRO A 386 26.84 16.16 -7.57
CA PRO A 386 27.35 15.70 -6.28
C PRO A 386 27.58 16.81 -5.26
N GLU A 387 28.00 17.99 -5.72
CA GLU A 387 28.26 19.19 -4.89
C GLU A 387 27.04 20.11 -4.76
N ALA A 388 25.81 19.58 -4.91
CA ALA A 388 24.60 20.40 -4.76
C ALA A 388 24.48 20.95 -3.34
N THR A 389 24.20 22.26 -3.24
CA THR A 389 23.94 22.90 -1.95
C THR A 389 22.59 22.46 -1.37
N GLU A 390 22.39 22.55 -0.05
CA GLU A 390 21.12 22.22 0.61
C GLU A 390 19.92 22.96 0.00
N ARG A 391 20.10 24.23 -0.41
CA ARG A 391 19.07 25.00 -1.10
C ARG A 391 18.69 24.39 -2.45
N GLN A 392 19.66 23.88 -3.20
CA GLN A 392 19.42 23.21 -4.48
C GLN A 392 18.72 21.86 -4.28
N LEU A 393 19.13 21.09 -3.26
CA LEU A 393 18.49 19.82 -2.89
C LEU A 393 17.04 20.05 -2.45
N LEU A 394 16.78 21.05 -1.60
CA LEU A 394 15.41 21.41 -1.19
C LEU A 394 14.54 21.87 -2.36
N ARG A 395 15.09 22.63 -3.30
CA ARG A 395 14.38 23.03 -4.51
C ARG A 395 14.07 21.80 -5.39
N CYS A 396 15.07 20.93 -5.57
CA CYS A 396 14.91 19.71 -6.36
C CYS A 396 13.83 18.78 -5.78
N VAL A 397 13.83 18.53 -4.46
CA VAL A 397 12.85 17.63 -3.85
C VAL A 397 11.43 18.23 -3.89
N ARG A 398 11.24 19.53 -3.74
CA ARG A 398 9.93 20.18 -3.84
C ARG A 398 9.36 20.13 -5.26
N TRP A 399 10.16 20.46 -6.27
CA TRP A 399 9.75 20.34 -7.67
C TRP A 399 9.59 18.88 -8.08
N GLY A 400 10.44 17.98 -7.55
CA GLY A 400 10.31 16.54 -7.71
C GLY A 400 8.96 16.03 -7.18
N THR A 401 8.51 16.51 -6.02
CA THR A 401 7.18 16.17 -5.47
C THR A 401 6.06 16.55 -6.46
N ALA A 402 6.11 17.76 -7.04
CA ALA A 402 5.14 18.19 -8.05
C ALA A 402 5.24 17.37 -9.35
N GLY A 403 6.45 17.09 -9.83
CA GLY A 403 6.68 16.27 -11.01
C GLY A 403 6.17 14.84 -10.87
N PHE A 404 6.45 14.20 -9.72
CA PHE A 404 5.92 12.87 -9.43
C PHE A 404 4.39 12.87 -9.27
N SER A 405 3.81 13.94 -8.72
CA SER A 405 2.34 14.08 -8.68
C SER A 405 1.71 14.03 -10.08
N LEU A 406 2.29 14.73 -11.04
CA LEU A 406 1.83 14.67 -12.44
C LEU A 406 1.96 13.26 -13.03
N LEU A 407 3.05 12.55 -12.75
CA LEU A 407 3.22 11.17 -13.19
C LEU A 407 2.19 10.23 -12.54
N LEU A 408 1.87 10.41 -11.27
CA LEU A 408 0.85 9.60 -10.59
C LEU A 408 -0.55 9.88 -11.14
N ILE A 409 -0.88 11.15 -11.43
CA ILE A 409 -2.13 11.53 -12.11
C ILE A 409 -2.20 10.86 -13.49
N LEU A 410 -1.12 10.90 -14.27
CA LEU A 410 -1.07 10.27 -15.60
C LEU A 410 -1.33 8.76 -15.50
N VAL A 411 -0.62 8.05 -14.63
CA VAL A 411 -0.81 6.60 -14.45
C VAL A 411 -2.22 6.30 -13.95
N GLY A 412 -2.74 7.06 -12.99
CA GLY A 412 -4.10 6.91 -12.48
C GLY A 412 -5.17 7.18 -13.55
N SER A 413 -4.94 8.17 -14.42
CA SER A 413 -5.84 8.49 -15.55
C SER A 413 -5.85 7.39 -16.62
N ILE A 414 -4.68 6.83 -16.94
CA ILE A 414 -4.57 5.67 -17.84
C ILE A 414 -5.30 4.47 -17.23
N THR A 415 -5.13 4.24 -15.92
CA THR A 415 -5.82 3.17 -15.20
C THR A 415 -7.34 3.37 -15.25
N ALA A 416 -7.83 4.58 -15.01
CA ALA A 416 -9.25 4.90 -15.06
C ALA A 416 -9.82 4.66 -16.47
N TRP A 417 -9.14 5.13 -17.49
CA TRP A 417 -9.54 4.90 -18.88
C TRP A 417 -9.61 3.40 -19.19
N TYR A 418 -8.57 2.65 -18.81
CA TYR A 418 -8.50 1.23 -19.10
C TYR A 418 -9.62 0.44 -18.40
N VAL A 419 -9.86 0.70 -17.11
CA VAL A 419 -10.89 -0.01 -16.33
C VAL A 419 -12.31 0.33 -16.81
N VAL A 420 -12.57 1.59 -17.16
CA VAL A 420 -13.89 1.99 -17.65
C VAL A 420 -14.23 1.34 -19.00
N HIS A 421 -13.23 1.11 -19.87
CA HIS A 421 -13.42 0.45 -21.15
C HIS A 421 -13.29 -1.08 -21.11
N HIS A 422 -12.75 -1.64 -20.00
CA HIS A 422 -12.55 -3.07 -19.79
C HIS A 422 -13.05 -3.48 -18.39
N PRO A 423 -14.37 -3.48 -18.13
CA PRO A 423 -14.93 -3.71 -16.79
C PRO A 423 -14.67 -5.13 -16.25
N GLU A 424 -14.31 -6.09 -17.09
CA GLU A 424 -13.93 -7.44 -16.73
C GLU A 424 -12.57 -7.54 -16.04
N VAL A 425 -11.76 -6.48 -16.08
CA VAL A 425 -10.39 -6.48 -15.55
C VAL A 425 -10.38 -6.32 -14.04
N ARG A 426 -9.71 -7.25 -13.36
CA ARG A 426 -9.51 -7.21 -11.90
C ARG A 426 -8.35 -6.29 -11.53
N ILE A 427 -8.62 -4.99 -11.43
CA ILE A 427 -7.61 -3.95 -11.20
C ILE A 427 -6.81 -4.13 -9.91
N ILE A 428 -7.38 -4.72 -8.86
CA ILE A 428 -6.66 -5.01 -7.60
C ILE A 428 -5.50 -5.96 -7.88
N GLN A 429 -5.71 -6.98 -8.70
CA GLN A 429 -4.66 -7.95 -9.04
C GLN A 429 -3.51 -7.29 -9.82
N ILE A 430 -3.83 -6.34 -10.71
CA ILE A 430 -2.81 -5.56 -11.42
C ILE A 430 -2.01 -4.70 -10.43
N ALA A 431 -2.68 -3.95 -9.57
CA ALA A 431 -2.03 -3.07 -8.59
C ALA A 431 -1.12 -3.85 -7.62
N LEU A 432 -1.55 -5.03 -7.18
CA LEU A 432 -0.75 -5.92 -6.33
C LEU A 432 0.35 -6.63 -7.14
N GLY A 433 0.08 -6.97 -8.39
CA GLY A 433 1.04 -7.60 -9.30
C GLY A 433 2.31 -6.79 -9.47
N ILE A 434 2.20 -5.44 -9.63
CA ILE A 434 3.35 -4.55 -9.79
C ILE A 434 4.37 -4.73 -8.65
N PHE A 435 3.91 -4.83 -7.41
CA PHE A 435 4.78 -5.10 -6.27
C PHE A 435 5.36 -6.52 -6.31
N GLY A 436 4.58 -7.50 -6.75
CA GLY A 436 5.03 -8.89 -6.88
C GLY A 436 6.26 -9.04 -7.77
N TYR A 437 6.33 -8.30 -8.88
CA TYR A 437 7.43 -8.37 -9.83
C TYR A 437 8.74 -7.79 -9.29
N THR A 438 8.69 -6.70 -8.57
CA THR A 438 9.85 -5.87 -8.28
C THR A 438 10.35 -5.96 -6.84
N TYR A 439 9.43 -6.02 -5.87
CA TYR A 439 9.79 -6.03 -4.45
C TYR A 439 10.47 -7.31 -4.02
N GLY A 440 10.11 -8.43 -4.65
CA GLY A 440 10.80 -9.70 -4.42
C GLY A 440 12.29 -9.61 -4.71
N SER A 441 12.65 -9.07 -5.86
CA SER A 441 14.06 -8.92 -6.26
C SER A 441 14.82 -7.97 -5.33
N LEU A 442 14.22 -6.87 -4.91
CA LEU A 442 14.83 -5.94 -3.95
C LEU A 442 15.04 -6.62 -2.60
N LEU A 443 14.04 -7.30 -2.06
CA LEU A 443 14.16 -7.97 -0.76
C LEU A 443 15.29 -9.00 -0.74
N GLY A 444 15.48 -9.77 -1.81
CA GLY A 444 16.57 -10.76 -1.91
C GLY A 444 17.94 -10.14 -1.73
N ILE A 445 18.20 -8.97 -2.35
CA ILE A 445 19.48 -8.25 -2.22
C ILE A 445 19.65 -7.67 -0.82
N PHE A 446 18.61 -7.06 -0.25
CA PHE A 446 18.68 -6.52 1.11
C PHE A 446 18.91 -7.63 2.14
N LEU A 447 18.22 -8.77 2.03
CA LEU A 447 18.43 -9.93 2.92
C LEU A 447 19.85 -10.44 2.82
N LEU A 448 20.41 -10.56 1.61
CA LEU A 448 21.83 -10.93 1.47
C LEU A 448 22.74 -9.94 2.18
N GLY A 449 22.49 -8.64 2.01
CA GLY A 449 23.28 -7.60 2.65
C GLY A 449 23.22 -7.64 4.18
N MET A 450 22.05 -7.97 4.74
CA MET A 450 21.83 -8.07 6.19
C MET A 450 22.37 -9.37 6.79
N LEU A 451 22.20 -10.50 6.08
CA LEU A 451 22.50 -11.83 6.61
C LEU A 451 23.95 -12.28 6.34
N THR A 452 24.65 -11.68 5.36
CA THR A 452 26.00 -12.10 4.97
C THR A 452 26.96 -10.91 4.98
N ARG A 453 28.27 -11.19 5.17
CA ARG A 453 29.33 -10.16 5.11
C ARG A 453 30.20 -10.28 3.87
N THR A 454 30.32 -11.47 3.29
CA THR A 454 31.29 -11.82 2.25
C THR A 454 30.68 -12.14 0.89
N ARG A 455 29.36 -12.27 0.83
CA ARG A 455 28.62 -12.64 -0.37
C ARG A 455 28.05 -11.44 -1.09
N GLY A 456 27.81 -11.59 -2.40
CA GLY A 456 27.31 -10.57 -3.30
C GLY A 456 28.37 -9.58 -3.76
N ASN A 457 28.24 -9.11 -4.99
CA ASN A 457 29.01 -8.01 -5.57
C ASN A 457 28.11 -7.18 -6.48
N ASP A 458 28.60 -6.03 -6.91
CA ASP A 458 27.81 -5.03 -7.62
C ASP A 458 27.15 -5.58 -8.90
N SER A 459 27.88 -6.28 -9.74
CA SER A 459 27.36 -6.88 -10.97
C SER A 459 26.45 -8.08 -10.71
N GLY A 460 26.86 -8.96 -9.77
CA GLY A 460 26.07 -10.16 -9.42
C GLY A 460 24.69 -9.81 -8.85
N ASN A 461 24.60 -8.70 -8.12
CA ASN A 461 23.33 -8.21 -7.59
C ASN A 461 22.33 -7.84 -8.70
N ILE A 462 22.81 -7.24 -9.80
CA ILE A 462 21.94 -6.89 -10.93
C ILE A 462 21.46 -8.13 -11.64
N ILE A 463 22.37 -9.10 -11.88
CA ILE A 463 22.00 -10.39 -12.49
C ILE A 463 20.95 -11.08 -11.62
N ALA A 464 21.15 -11.08 -10.30
CA ALA A 464 20.21 -11.71 -9.38
C ALA A 464 18.83 -11.00 -9.34
N MET A 465 18.82 -9.64 -9.37
CA MET A 465 17.55 -8.90 -9.46
C MET A 465 16.83 -9.19 -10.78
N ALA A 466 17.54 -9.23 -11.89
CA ALA A 466 16.98 -9.58 -13.19
C ALA A 466 16.44 -11.02 -13.21
N ALA A 467 17.15 -11.99 -12.62
CA ALA A 467 16.71 -13.37 -12.50
C ALA A 467 15.43 -13.50 -11.66
N GLY A 468 15.37 -12.82 -10.51
CA GLY A 468 14.16 -12.80 -9.66
C GLY A 468 12.96 -12.18 -10.38
N PHE A 469 13.15 -11.06 -11.07
CA PHE A 469 12.10 -10.44 -11.89
C PHE A 469 11.64 -11.39 -13.02
N LEU A 470 12.59 -11.97 -13.77
CA LEU A 470 12.28 -12.84 -14.89
C LEU A 470 11.48 -14.07 -14.48
N VAL A 471 11.86 -14.73 -13.37
CA VAL A 471 11.11 -15.89 -12.86
C VAL A 471 9.68 -15.50 -12.51
N ILE A 472 9.46 -14.37 -11.84
CA ILE A 472 8.10 -13.94 -11.54
C ILE A 472 7.34 -13.54 -12.81
N ALA A 473 7.98 -12.89 -13.78
CA ALA A 473 7.35 -12.51 -15.04
C ALA A 473 6.90 -13.75 -15.85
N LEU A 474 7.67 -14.84 -15.80
CA LEU A 474 7.29 -16.13 -16.41
C LEU A 474 6.14 -16.80 -15.65
N LEU A 475 6.20 -16.83 -14.32
CA LEU A 475 5.15 -17.45 -13.48
C LEU A 475 3.80 -16.73 -13.54
N THR A 476 3.80 -15.46 -13.93
CA THR A 476 2.59 -14.61 -13.99
C THR A 476 2.11 -14.36 -15.41
N GLU A 477 2.73 -15.00 -16.39
CA GLU A 477 2.42 -14.83 -17.83
C GLU A 477 2.60 -13.39 -18.35
N LEU A 478 3.31 -12.54 -17.62
CA LEU A 478 3.76 -11.25 -18.16
C LEU A 478 4.64 -11.47 -19.41
N ILE A 479 5.43 -12.55 -19.38
CA ILE A 479 6.14 -13.10 -20.54
C ILE A 479 5.42 -14.41 -20.88
N PRO A 480 4.73 -14.48 -22.05
CA PRO A 480 3.97 -15.66 -22.41
C PRO A 480 4.89 -16.87 -22.59
N LEU A 481 4.50 -17.97 -21.97
CA LEU A 481 5.15 -19.27 -22.13
C LEU A 481 4.51 -20.07 -23.27
N PRO A 482 5.27 -20.93 -23.96
CA PRO A 482 4.69 -21.91 -24.87
C PRO A 482 3.60 -22.75 -24.19
N ALA A 483 2.49 -23.02 -24.91
CA ALA A 483 1.34 -23.73 -24.34
C ALA A 483 1.73 -25.09 -23.72
N ASP A 484 2.69 -25.80 -24.33
CA ASP A 484 3.19 -27.10 -23.85
C ASP A 484 3.86 -27.00 -22.48
N TRP A 485 4.46 -25.88 -22.14
CA TRP A 485 5.11 -25.65 -20.84
C TRP A 485 4.13 -25.16 -19.79
N ARG A 486 3.13 -24.40 -20.22
CA ARG A 486 2.13 -23.80 -19.33
C ARG A 486 1.36 -24.84 -18.52
N GLN A 487 1.03 -25.98 -19.11
CA GLN A 487 0.30 -27.06 -18.44
C GLN A 487 1.01 -27.66 -17.21
N TYR A 488 2.34 -27.49 -17.10
CA TYR A 488 3.14 -27.99 -15.98
C TYR A 488 3.33 -26.97 -14.86
N ILE A 489 2.98 -25.70 -15.08
CA ILE A 489 3.15 -24.65 -14.08
C ILE A 489 1.81 -24.42 -13.37
N PRO A 490 1.72 -24.68 -12.06
CA PRO A 490 0.51 -24.41 -11.30
C PRO A 490 0.20 -22.92 -11.26
N GLU A 491 -1.07 -22.58 -11.14
CA GLU A 491 -1.45 -21.22 -10.81
C GLU A 491 -0.87 -20.84 -9.44
N ILE A 492 -0.15 -19.71 -9.40
CA ILE A 492 0.49 -19.25 -8.18
C ILE A 492 -0.18 -17.96 -7.74
N ALA A 493 -0.82 -17.97 -6.58
CA ALA A 493 -1.46 -16.81 -5.99
C ALA A 493 -0.44 -15.74 -5.59
N PHE A 494 -0.89 -14.49 -5.51
CA PHE A 494 -0.05 -13.31 -5.25
C PHE A 494 0.90 -13.45 -4.04
N PRO A 495 0.51 -13.96 -2.86
CA PRO A 495 1.42 -14.05 -1.72
C PRO A 495 2.67 -14.90 -1.99
N TRP A 496 2.52 -15.96 -2.77
CA TRP A 496 3.62 -16.85 -3.12
C TRP A 496 4.60 -16.24 -4.14
N ARG A 497 4.10 -15.41 -5.06
CA ARG A 497 4.94 -14.70 -6.05
C ARG A 497 5.96 -13.82 -5.34
N VAL A 498 5.51 -13.06 -4.32
CA VAL A 498 6.41 -12.20 -3.52
C VAL A 498 7.34 -13.02 -2.62
N THR A 499 7.06 -14.29 -2.36
CA THR A 499 7.96 -15.21 -1.64
C THR A 499 9.01 -15.81 -2.56
N ILE A 500 8.63 -16.24 -3.76
CA ILE A 500 9.54 -16.89 -4.73
C ILE A 500 10.61 -15.90 -5.22
N GLY A 501 10.23 -14.66 -5.55
CA GLY A 501 11.15 -13.65 -6.05
C GLY A 501 12.39 -13.42 -5.19
N PRO A 502 12.25 -13.12 -3.88
CA PRO A 502 13.39 -12.97 -2.98
C PRO A 502 14.26 -14.20 -2.86
N LEU A 503 13.63 -15.39 -2.80
CA LEU A 503 14.37 -16.65 -2.68
C LEU A 503 15.23 -16.92 -3.90
N VAL A 504 14.71 -16.71 -5.11
CA VAL A 504 15.47 -16.83 -6.36
C VAL A 504 16.60 -15.82 -6.39
N THR A 505 16.32 -14.54 -6.11
CA THR A 505 17.32 -13.49 -6.09
C THR A 505 18.42 -13.79 -5.09
N PHE A 506 18.05 -14.21 -3.87
CA PHE A 506 19.01 -14.58 -2.82
C PHE A 506 19.86 -15.77 -3.24
N ALA A 507 19.26 -16.83 -3.79
CA ALA A 507 19.98 -18.03 -4.25
C ALA A 507 21.01 -17.72 -5.34
N VAL A 508 20.62 -16.89 -6.32
CA VAL A 508 21.52 -16.47 -7.40
C VAL A 508 22.68 -15.64 -6.85
N VAL A 509 22.38 -14.63 -6.00
CA VAL A 509 23.42 -13.69 -5.55
C VAL A 509 24.37 -14.30 -4.54
N VAL A 510 23.99 -15.33 -3.77
CA VAL A 510 24.89 -16.06 -2.85
C VAL A 510 26.07 -16.69 -3.61
N GLY A 511 25.91 -17.07 -4.88
CA GLY A 511 26.98 -17.59 -5.74
C GLY A 511 28.11 -16.58 -5.99
N PHE A 512 27.83 -15.28 -5.91
CA PHE A 512 28.82 -14.24 -6.14
C PHE A 512 29.55 -13.89 -4.83
N ARG A 513 30.90 -13.78 -4.91
CA ARG A 513 31.73 -13.35 -3.78
C ARG A 513 32.00 -11.85 -3.87
N ARG A 514 32.09 -11.19 -2.73
CA ARG A 514 32.61 -9.82 -2.65
C ARG A 514 34.06 -9.79 -3.10
N ARG A 515 34.40 -8.99 -4.11
CA ARG A 515 35.79 -8.70 -4.40
C ARG A 515 36.38 -7.93 -3.21
N HIS A 516 37.46 -8.41 -2.61
CA HIS A 516 38.22 -7.60 -1.68
C HIS A 516 38.69 -6.35 -2.43
N ILE A 517 38.08 -5.22 -2.15
CA ILE A 517 38.67 -3.93 -2.51
C ILE A 517 39.79 -3.78 -1.48
N SER A 518 41.04 -4.05 -1.90
CA SER A 518 42.20 -3.64 -1.12
C SER A 518 42.05 -2.15 -0.86
N ALA A 519 42.02 -1.76 0.40
CA ALA A 519 42.05 -0.36 0.80
C ALA A 519 43.25 0.30 0.10
N ARG A 520 42.96 1.16 -0.86
CA ARG A 520 43.87 2.19 -1.35
C ARG A 520 43.47 3.50 -0.71
#